data_ae3bca8137d10b3128a99a1d0747ce59
#
_entry.id   ae3bca8137d10b3128a99a1d0747ce59
#
_cell.length_a   1.000
_cell.length_b   1.000
_cell.length_c   1.000
_cell.angle_alpha   90.00
_cell.angle_beta   90.00
_cell.angle_gamma   90.00
#
_symmetry.space_group_name_H-M   'P 1'
#
loop_
_entity.id
_entity.type
_entity.pdbx_description
1 polymer ?
#
loop_
_entity_poly.entity_id
_entity_poly.type
_entity_poly.pdbx_seq_one_letter_code
_entity_poly.pdbx_strand_id
1 'polypeptide(L)'
;MTTTFQTNITDTNYNGWTNYETWNVSLWIQNDPGLYDFAQRCDSYDDVIAGLYECGSTETPDGVKWDSAKINHIEINEMLEDL
;
A
#
# COMPACT_ATOMS: atom_id res chain seq x y z
N MET A 1 -17.45 14.47 -0.58
CA MET A 1 -16.95 14.32 -0.26
C MET A 1 -16.62 14.26 -0.13
N THR A 2 -16.72 14.43 -0.39
CA THR A 2 -16.16 14.31 -0.05
C THR A 2 -15.65 14.40 -0.09
N THR A 3 -15.78 14.67 -0.29
CA THR A 3 -15.08 14.75 -0.10
C THR A 3 -14.49 14.89 -0.09
N THR A 4 -14.65 15.20 -0.24
CA THR A 4 -13.88 15.32 -0.06
C THR A 4 -13.24 15.54 -0.07
N PHE A 5 -13.33 15.90 -0.10
CA PHE A 5 -12.46 16.12 0.06
C PHE A 5 -11.76 16.47 0.11
N GLN A 6 -11.75 16.79 0.21
CA GLN A 6 -11.01 17.16 0.50
C GLN A 6 -10.22 17.46 0.70
N THR A 7 -10.08 17.82 0.64
CA THR A 7 -9.30 18.20 0.92
C THR A 7 -8.50 18.59 1.21
N ASN A 8 -8.18 18.87 1.39
CA ASN A 8 -7.38 19.22 1.80
C ASN A 8 -6.60 19.20 2.07
N ILE A 9 -6.50 19.06 1.58
CA ILE A 9 -5.74 18.97 1.78
C ILE A 9 -4.40 19.22 2.03
N THR A 10 -3.98 19.64 1.91
CA THR A 10 -2.80 19.90 2.71
C THR A 10 -2.61 18.94 3.82
N ASP A 11 -3.62 18.28 4.06
CA ASP A 11 -3.64 17.29 5.10
C ASP A 11 -2.68 16.16 4.71
N THR A 12 -1.67 15.95 5.55
CA THR A 12 -0.71 14.89 5.32
C THR A 12 -1.12 13.61 6.00
N ASN A 13 -2.27 13.61 6.65
CA ASN A 13 -2.72 12.44 7.38
C ASN A 13 -3.57 11.56 6.46
N TYR A 14 -2.96 10.57 5.87
CA TYR A 14 -3.63 9.66 4.96
C TYR A 14 -4.28 8.53 5.75
N ASN A 15 -5.36 8.85 6.45
CA ASN A 15 -6.15 7.89 7.22
C ASN A 15 -5.28 7.14 8.25
N GLY A 16 -4.33 7.87 8.85
CA GLY A 16 -3.44 7.29 9.83
C GLY A 16 -2.13 6.77 9.28
N TRP A 17 -1.98 6.75 7.95
CA TRP A 17 -0.73 6.30 7.34
C TRP A 17 0.27 7.45 7.29
N THR A 18 1.56 7.11 7.33
CA THR A 18 2.63 8.10 7.39
C THR A 18 2.62 9.07 6.22
N ASN A 19 2.34 8.58 5.02
CA ASN A 19 2.42 9.42 3.81
C ASN A 19 1.55 8.81 2.72
N TYR A 20 1.48 9.53 1.60
CA TYR A 20 0.67 9.11 0.46
C TYR A 20 1.10 7.74 -0.07
N GLU A 21 2.41 7.53 -0.21
CA GLU A 21 2.90 6.29 -0.80
C GLU A 21 2.48 5.08 0.03
N THR A 22 2.64 5.19 1.35
CA THR A 22 2.25 4.10 2.24
C THR A 22 0.75 3.86 2.19
N TRP A 23 -0.03 4.94 2.22
CA TRP A 23 -1.49 4.84 2.12
C TRP A 23 -1.90 4.17 0.81
N ASN A 24 -1.30 4.60 -0.31
CA ASN A 24 -1.69 4.08 -1.62
C ASN A 24 -1.42 2.58 -1.74
N VAL A 25 -0.25 2.14 -1.28
CA VAL A 25 0.09 0.72 -1.29
C VAL A 25 -0.90 -0.07 -0.43
N SER A 26 -1.21 0.44 0.77
CA SER A 26 -2.14 -0.25 1.66
C SER A 26 -3.53 -0.34 1.03
N LEU A 27 -3.94 0.74 0.37
CA LEU A 27 -5.24 0.78 -0.29
C LEU A 27 -5.37 -0.32 -1.34
N TRP A 28 -4.36 -0.45 -2.20
CA TRP A 28 -4.40 -1.45 -3.26
C TRP A 28 -4.32 -2.87 -2.72
N ILE A 29 -3.48 -3.10 -1.71
CA ILE A 29 -3.37 -4.43 -1.11
C ILE A 29 -4.70 -4.85 -0.49
N GLN A 30 -5.38 -3.93 0.17
CA GLN A 30 -6.62 -4.27 0.88
C GLN A 30 -7.83 -4.36 -0.04
N ASN A 31 -7.82 -3.65 -1.17
CA ASN A 31 -9.02 -3.53 -2.00
C ASN A 31 -8.96 -4.31 -3.30
N ASP A 32 -7.80 -4.76 -3.72
CA ASP A 32 -7.69 -5.61 -4.91
C ASP A 32 -7.72 -7.07 -4.45
N PRO A 33 -8.74 -7.84 -4.85
CA PRO A 33 -8.87 -9.22 -4.37
C PRO A 33 -7.64 -10.08 -4.61
N GLY A 34 -7.00 -9.92 -5.76
CA GLY A 34 -5.79 -10.69 -6.07
C GLY A 34 -4.63 -10.33 -5.17
N LEU A 35 -4.42 -9.04 -4.95
CA LEU A 35 -3.35 -8.58 -4.06
C LEU A 35 -3.64 -8.99 -2.62
N TYR A 36 -4.87 -8.84 -2.19
CA TYR A 36 -5.27 -9.20 -0.84
C TYR A 36 -4.96 -10.68 -0.57
N ASP A 37 -5.40 -11.53 -1.49
CA ASP A 37 -5.19 -12.97 -1.35
C ASP A 37 -3.70 -13.32 -1.33
N PHE A 38 -2.93 -12.71 -2.23
CA PHE A 38 -1.49 -12.94 -2.28
C PHE A 38 -0.81 -12.46 -1.00
N ALA A 39 -1.17 -11.24 -0.55
CA ALA A 39 -0.54 -10.65 0.63
C ALA A 39 -0.79 -11.47 1.89
N GLN A 40 -1.95 -12.12 1.98
CA GLN A 40 -2.24 -12.98 3.14
C GLN A 40 -1.26 -14.13 3.26
N ARG A 41 -0.63 -14.53 2.16
CA ARG A 41 0.31 -15.64 2.14
C ARG A 41 1.75 -15.19 2.30
N CYS A 42 1.98 -13.89 2.40
CA CYS A 42 3.33 -13.36 2.56
C CYS A 42 3.63 -13.10 4.03
N ASP A 43 4.91 -13.28 4.41
CA ASP A 43 5.32 -13.06 5.79
C ASP A 43 5.64 -11.59 6.05
N SER A 44 5.98 -10.84 5.00
CA SER A 44 6.37 -9.45 5.14
C SER A 44 6.14 -8.71 3.85
N TYR A 45 6.24 -7.37 3.91
CA TYR A 45 6.11 -6.57 2.72
C TYR A 45 7.22 -6.85 1.70
N ASP A 46 8.41 -7.21 2.18
CA ASP A 46 9.48 -7.58 1.25
C ASP A 46 9.08 -8.77 0.38
N ASP A 47 8.36 -9.73 0.96
CA ASP A 47 7.86 -10.86 0.18
C ASP A 47 6.81 -10.43 -0.82
N VAL A 48 5.98 -9.46 -0.46
CA VAL A 48 4.98 -8.92 -1.38
C VAL A 48 5.67 -8.28 -2.58
N ILE A 49 6.69 -7.45 -2.31
CA ILE A 49 7.43 -6.79 -3.38
C ILE A 49 8.05 -7.82 -4.32
N ALA A 50 8.71 -8.82 -3.75
CA ALA A 50 9.40 -9.83 -4.56
C ALA A 50 8.43 -10.56 -5.49
N GLY A 51 7.27 -10.94 -4.96
CA GLY A 51 6.27 -11.64 -5.77
C GLY A 51 5.69 -10.77 -6.86
N LEU A 52 5.45 -9.50 -6.55
CA LEU A 52 4.91 -8.57 -7.54
C LEU A 52 5.90 -8.35 -8.68
N TYR A 53 7.19 -8.20 -8.35
CA TYR A 53 8.19 -8.05 -9.41
C TYR A 53 8.29 -9.29 -10.27
N GLU A 54 8.17 -10.47 -9.69
CA GLU A 54 8.17 -11.71 -10.49
C GLU A 54 7.02 -11.74 -11.49
N CYS A 55 5.90 -11.14 -11.12
CA CYS A 55 4.73 -11.08 -11.99
C CYS A 55 4.80 -9.90 -12.97
N GLY A 56 5.86 -9.12 -12.93
CA GLY A 56 6.01 -7.97 -13.83
C GLY A 56 5.38 -6.68 -13.31
N SER A 57 4.89 -6.67 -12.08
CA SER A 57 4.28 -5.47 -11.52
C SER A 57 5.30 -4.70 -10.70
N THR A 58 5.57 -3.46 -11.08
CA THR A 58 6.56 -2.62 -10.39
C THR A 58 5.94 -1.47 -9.62
N GLU A 59 4.67 -1.18 -9.83
CA GLU A 59 4.03 -0.03 -9.18
C GLU A 59 2.52 -0.25 -9.11
N THR A 60 1.88 0.52 -8.23
CA THR A 60 0.42 0.48 -8.14
C THR A 60 -0.18 1.11 -9.40
N PRO A 61 -1.46 0.87 -9.67
CA PRO A 61 -2.13 1.56 -10.79
C PRO A 61 -2.08 3.08 -10.68
N ASP A 62 -1.86 3.61 -9.48
CA ASP A 62 -1.73 5.06 -9.28
C ASP A 62 -0.28 5.54 -9.43
N GLY A 63 0.64 4.65 -9.76
CA GLY A 63 2.01 5.04 -10.08
C GLY A 63 2.97 5.03 -8.91
N VAL A 64 2.59 4.46 -7.78
CA VAL A 64 3.50 4.36 -6.64
C VAL A 64 4.30 3.06 -6.76
N LYS A 65 5.61 3.19 -6.79
CA LYS A 65 6.47 2.01 -6.89
C LYS A 65 6.39 1.19 -5.62
N TRP A 66 6.23 -0.13 -5.78
CA TRP A 66 6.11 -1.01 -4.62
C TRP A 66 7.33 -0.93 -3.71
N ASP A 67 8.51 -0.67 -4.27
CA ASP A 67 9.75 -0.60 -3.51
C ASP A 67 10.20 0.83 -3.23
N SER A 68 9.31 1.79 -3.29
CA SER A 68 9.65 3.17 -3.00
C SER A 68 10.23 3.30 -1.58
N ALA A 69 11.30 4.07 -1.46
CA ALA A 69 11.92 4.31 -0.16
C ALA A 69 11.00 5.09 0.79
N LYS A 70 9.95 5.70 0.26
CA LYS A 70 9.01 6.47 1.07
C LYS A 70 7.99 5.60 1.79
N ILE A 71 7.85 4.35 1.39
CA ILE A 71 6.87 3.47 2.00
C ILE A 71 7.35 3.05 3.40
N ASN A 72 6.46 3.21 4.38
CA ASN A 72 6.76 2.80 5.75
C ASN A 72 6.48 1.31 5.88
N HIS A 73 7.55 0.51 5.83
CA HIS A 73 7.42 -0.95 5.85
C HIS A 73 6.84 -1.46 7.16
N ILE A 74 7.13 -0.75 8.26
CA ILE A 74 6.59 -1.17 9.56
C ILE A 74 5.08 -1.11 9.55
N GLU A 75 4.53 -0.01 9.02
CA GLU A 75 3.08 0.13 8.95
C GLU A 75 2.45 -0.91 8.03
N ILE A 76 3.08 -1.18 6.90
CA ILE A 76 2.54 -2.18 5.98
C ILE A 76 2.62 -3.57 6.62
N ASN A 77 3.74 -3.90 7.28
CA ASN A 77 3.87 -5.20 7.93
C ASN A 77 2.81 -5.39 9.01
N GLU A 78 2.50 -4.34 9.76
CA GLU A 78 1.45 -4.43 10.77
C GLU A 78 0.09 -4.69 10.13
N MET A 79 -0.17 -4.03 9.01
CA MET A 79 -1.41 -4.27 8.28
C MET A 79 -1.49 -5.71 7.80
N LEU A 80 -0.38 -6.25 7.27
CA LEU A 80 -0.36 -7.61 6.76
C LEU A 80 -0.72 -8.64 7.83
N GLU A 81 -0.32 -8.37 9.08
CA GLU A 81 -0.65 -9.26 10.19
C GLU A 81 -2.15 -9.34 10.44
N ASP A 82 -2.88 -8.30 10.06
CA ASP A 82 -4.32 -8.21 10.30
C ASP A 82 -5.17 -8.68 9.11
N LEU A 83 -4.57 -9.08 8.02
CA LEU A 83 -5.34 -9.49 6.85
C LEU A 83 -6.05 -10.87 7.01
#